data_2a69ff0d7bab66018a4db2eede22eda7
#
_entry.id   2a69ff0d7bab66018a4db2eede22eda7
#
_cell.length_a   1.000
_cell.length_b   1.000
_cell.length_c   1.000
_cell.angle_alpha   90.00
_cell.angle_beta   90.00
_cell.angle_gamma   90.00
#
_symmetry.space_group_name_H-M   'P 1'
#
loop_
_entity.id
_entity.type
_entity.pdbx_description
1 polymer ?
#
loop_
_entity_poly.entity_id
_entity_poly.type
_entity_poly.pdbx_seq_one_letter_code
_entity_poly.pdbx_strand_id
1 'polypeptide(L)'
;DDREDLLVLRFTGGTTGRSKGVILTHANLAINALHTIPGYGYDETTVALHAGPLFHLAAGSRIFTNTIAMGCHVVMCRFSGANMLSLIETEKITSVVLVPTMIAMLLEMPEFKEHDLSSLSHLSYGAAPMPEALLARLMRALPHTKFAHSYGMTETSPLVSTLPHSVDDLDGPLAAKLRTAGRAVFDVDIRIADADG
;
A
#
# COMPACT_ATOMS: atom_id res chain seq x y z
N ASP A 1 28.97 10.40 -3.75
CA ASP A 1 28.17 9.57 -2.82
C ASP A 1 26.91 9.15 -3.54
N ASP A 2 26.82 7.89 -3.92
CA ASP A 2 25.82 7.31 -4.82
C ASP A 2 24.35 7.43 -4.33
N ARG A 3 24.14 7.94 -3.11
CA ARG A 3 22.78 8.06 -2.53
C ARG A 3 21.93 9.10 -3.22
N GLU A 4 22.53 10.18 -3.70
CA GLU A 4 21.83 11.26 -4.39
C GLU A 4 21.75 11.02 -5.91
N ASP A 5 22.34 9.92 -6.38
CA ASP A 5 22.23 9.55 -7.78
C ASP A 5 20.81 9.18 -8.15
N LEU A 6 20.42 9.50 -9.38
CA LEU A 6 19.15 9.14 -9.95
C LEU A 6 18.99 7.62 -9.97
N LEU A 7 17.96 7.12 -9.26
CA LEU A 7 17.58 5.71 -9.35
C LEU A 7 16.51 5.50 -10.42
N VAL A 8 15.48 6.34 -10.43
CA VAL A 8 14.36 6.19 -11.36
C VAL A 8 13.70 7.53 -11.69
N LEU A 9 13.27 7.65 -12.94
CA LEU A 9 12.40 8.71 -13.41
C LEU A 9 10.98 8.17 -13.55
N ARG A 10 10.03 8.73 -12.78
CA ARG A 10 8.61 8.35 -12.82
C ARG A 10 7.76 9.43 -13.41
N PHE A 11 6.92 9.09 -14.38
CA PHE A 11 6.01 10.05 -15.00
C PHE A 11 4.67 10.05 -14.27
N THR A 12 4.18 11.24 -13.95
CA THR A 12 2.84 11.45 -13.38
C THR A 12 1.90 12.03 -14.42
N GLY A 13 0.63 11.63 -14.37
CA GLY A 13 -0.41 12.24 -15.22
C GLY A 13 -0.65 13.68 -14.75
N GLY A 14 -0.14 14.65 -15.52
CA GLY A 14 -0.35 16.07 -15.20
C GLY A 14 -1.79 16.50 -15.43
N THR A 15 -2.40 17.20 -14.48
CA THR A 15 -3.71 17.87 -14.63
C THR A 15 -3.69 18.96 -15.72
N THR A 16 -2.52 19.36 -16.18
CA THR A 16 -2.26 20.41 -17.20
C THR A 16 -1.93 19.86 -18.59
N GLY A 17 -2.15 18.55 -18.85
CA GLY A 17 -2.05 17.95 -20.19
C GLY A 17 -0.68 17.38 -20.58
N ARG A 18 0.40 17.68 -19.88
CA ARG A 18 1.71 17.05 -20.09
C ARG A 18 2.16 16.27 -18.86
N SER A 19 2.58 15.02 -19.09
CA SER A 19 3.19 14.21 -18.02
C SER A 19 4.47 14.87 -17.51
N LYS A 20 4.63 14.93 -16.20
CA LYS A 20 5.83 15.44 -15.55
C LYS A 20 6.69 14.28 -15.07
N GLY A 21 7.99 14.36 -15.32
CA GLY A 21 8.97 13.40 -14.81
C GLY A 21 9.39 13.76 -13.38
N VAL A 22 9.17 12.84 -12.45
CA VAL A 22 9.63 12.95 -11.07
C VAL A 22 10.95 12.21 -10.95
N ILE A 23 11.98 12.91 -10.51
CA ILE A 23 13.31 12.35 -10.24
C ILE A 23 13.31 11.78 -8.84
N LEU A 24 13.64 10.48 -8.70
CA LEU A 24 13.77 9.81 -7.43
C LEU A 24 15.18 9.23 -7.30
N THR A 25 15.86 9.58 -6.22
CA THR A 25 17.21 9.12 -5.92
C THR A 25 17.18 7.79 -5.16
N HIS A 26 18.35 7.14 -5.04
CA HIS A 26 18.52 5.98 -4.18
C HIS A 26 18.15 6.28 -2.72
N ALA A 27 18.53 7.47 -2.20
CA ALA A 27 18.18 7.90 -0.85
C ALA A 27 16.64 8.00 -0.67
N ASN A 28 15.94 8.59 -1.63
CA ASN A 28 14.49 8.75 -1.56
C ASN A 28 13.77 7.39 -1.35
N LEU A 29 14.11 6.39 -2.16
CA LEU A 29 13.42 5.10 -2.10
C LEU A 29 13.88 4.24 -0.91
N ALA A 30 15.15 4.31 -0.52
CA ALA A 30 15.66 3.61 0.65
C ALA A 30 15.04 4.15 1.94
N ILE A 31 15.00 5.47 2.12
CA ILE A 31 14.38 6.11 3.29
C ILE A 31 12.88 5.80 3.32
N ASN A 32 12.19 5.91 2.19
CA ASN A 32 10.78 5.57 2.12
C ASN A 32 10.49 4.08 2.46
N ALA A 33 11.38 3.17 2.06
CA ALA A 33 11.28 1.77 2.47
C ALA A 33 11.40 1.62 3.99
N LEU A 34 12.33 2.32 4.63
CA LEU A 34 12.48 2.32 6.09
C LEU A 34 11.27 2.92 6.81
N HIS A 35 10.61 3.93 6.24
CA HIS A 35 9.33 4.46 6.75
C HIS A 35 8.20 3.42 6.68
N THR A 36 8.23 2.59 5.63
CA THR A 36 7.17 1.63 5.33
C THR A 36 7.27 0.37 6.21
N ILE A 37 8.48 -0.15 6.43
CA ILE A 37 8.71 -1.41 7.16
C ILE A 37 7.96 -1.43 8.51
N PRO A 38 8.17 -0.50 9.46
CA PRO A 38 7.50 -0.56 10.76
C PRO A 38 6.00 -0.30 10.69
N GLY A 39 5.54 0.51 9.73
CA GLY A 39 4.13 0.85 9.59
C GLY A 39 3.27 -0.29 9.05
N TYR A 40 3.89 -1.26 8.39
CA TYR A 40 3.19 -2.36 7.69
C TYR A 40 3.64 -3.75 8.16
N GLY A 41 4.55 -3.83 9.14
CA GLY A 41 5.00 -5.10 9.71
C GLY A 41 5.77 -5.98 8.72
N TYR A 42 6.59 -5.38 7.85
CA TYR A 42 7.48 -6.15 6.96
C TYR A 42 8.67 -6.68 7.73
N ASP A 43 8.99 -7.95 7.50
CA ASP A 43 10.16 -8.66 8.03
C ASP A 43 10.60 -9.78 7.06
N GLU A 44 11.57 -10.59 7.46
CA GLU A 44 12.11 -11.71 6.67
C GLU A 44 11.09 -12.82 6.41
N THR A 45 10.00 -12.88 7.15
CA THR A 45 8.91 -13.85 6.94
C THR A 45 7.86 -13.36 5.95
N THR A 46 7.95 -12.11 5.52
CA THR A 46 6.99 -11.50 4.61
C THR A 46 7.05 -12.13 3.22
N VAL A 47 5.91 -12.64 2.75
CA VAL A 47 5.68 -13.03 1.36
C VAL A 47 4.79 -11.97 0.72
N ALA A 48 5.40 -11.05 -0.03
CA ALA A 48 4.70 -9.89 -0.59
C ALA A 48 4.19 -10.17 -2.01
N LEU A 49 2.88 -10.01 -2.23
CA LEU A 49 2.28 -10.08 -3.57
C LEU A 49 2.29 -8.71 -4.25
N HIS A 50 2.96 -8.63 -5.40
CA HIS A 50 2.94 -7.46 -6.28
C HIS A 50 1.83 -7.62 -7.32
N ALA A 51 0.62 -7.20 -6.97
CA ALA A 51 -0.57 -7.33 -7.81
C ALA A 51 -0.81 -6.11 -8.72
N GLY A 52 -0.21 -4.96 -8.39
CA GLY A 52 -0.32 -3.72 -9.17
C GLY A 52 0.84 -3.50 -10.14
N PRO A 53 0.68 -2.57 -11.10
CA PRO A 53 1.74 -2.26 -12.06
C PRO A 53 2.96 -1.66 -11.36
N LEU A 54 4.13 -2.28 -11.52
CA LEU A 54 5.38 -1.87 -10.86
C LEU A 54 5.92 -0.52 -11.34
N PHE A 55 5.43 -0.01 -12.49
CA PHE A 55 5.75 1.33 -12.94
C PHE A 55 4.99 2.42 -12.15
N HIS A 56 3.95 2.09 -11.41
CA HIS A 56 3.35 2.98 -10.42
C HIS A 56 4.07 2.85 -9.09
N LEU A 57 4.44 3.98 -8.49
CA LEU A 57 5.28 3.98 -7.31
C LEU A 57 4.60 3.35 -6.08
N ALA A 58 3.27 3.43 -5.99
CA ALA A 58 2.51 2.78 -4.92
C ALA A 58 2.77 1.25 -4.84
N ALA A 59 2.89 0.58 -6.00
CA ALA A 59 3.25 -0.84 -6.07
C ALA A 59 4.77 -1.03 -6.16
N GLY A 60 5.46 -0.25 -7.01
CA GLY A 60 6.88 -0.42 -7.28
C GLY A 60 7.80 -0.12 -6.08
N SER A 61 7.41 0.79 -5.18
CA SER A 61 8.19 1.04 -3.96
C SER A 61 8.24 -0.15 -3.00
N ARG A 62 7.24 -1.03 -3.07
CA ARG A 62 7.19 -2.22 -2.21
C ARG A 62 8.25 -3.26 -2.54
N ILE A 63 8.81 -3.22 -3.75
CA ILE A 63 9.99 -4.04 -4.07
C ILE A 63 11.15 -3.64 -3.15
N PHE A 64 11.44 -2.35 -3.04
CA PHE A 64 12.52 -1.86 -2.17
C PHE A 64 12.23 -2.18 -0.70
N THR A 65 11.01 -1.93 -0.24
CA THR A 65 10.57 -2.22 1.13
C THR A 65 10.80 -3.70 1.48
N ASN A 66 10.28 -4.60 0.67
CA ASN A 66 10.35 -6.04 0.95
C ASN A 66 11.77 -6.60 0.77
N THR A 67 12.56 -6.06 -0.17
CA THR A 67 13.98 -6.42 -0.33
C THR A 67 14.80 -6.01 0.90
N ILE A 68 14.60 -4.79 1.42
CA ILE A 68 15.29 -4.33 2.64
C ILE A 68 14.86 -5.15 3.86
N ALA A 69 13.59 -5.56 3.93
CA ALA A 69 13.06 -6.44 4.96
C ALA A 69 13.49 -7.91 4.79
N MET A 70 14.19 -8.26 3.71
CA MET A 70 14.63 -9.62 3.36
C MET A 70 13.49 -10.60 3.08
N GLY A 71 12.30 -10.10 2.74
CA GLY A 71 11.12 -10.91 2.44
C GLY A 71 11.11 -11.52 1.05
N CYS A 72 10.17 -12.42 0.82
CA CYS A 72 9.95 -13.08 -0.47
C CYS A 72 9.03 -12.25 -1.38
N HIS A 73 9.28 -12.25 -2.69
CA HIS A 73 8.49 -11.56 -3.69
C HIS A 73 7.72 -12.52 -4.58
N VAL A 74 6.42 -12.33 -4.68
CA VAL A 74 5.55 -12.97 -5.67
C VAL A 74 5.00 -11.90 -6.61
N VAL A 75 5.20 -12.04 -7.92
CA VAL A 75 4.85 -11.01 -8.91
C VAL A 75 3.77 -11.52 -9.85
N MET A 76 2.69 -10.79 -9.97
CA MET A 76 1.65 -11.02 -10.98
C MET A 76 1.98 -10.24 -12.25
N CYS A 77 2.01 -10.91 -13.40
CA CYS A 77 2.21 -10.23 -14.69
C CYS A 77 1.04 -9.31 -15.07
N ARG A 78 -0.18 -9.68 -14.66
CA ARG A 78 -1.43 -8.92 -14.87
C ARG A 78 -2.37 -9.19 -13.71
N PHE A 79 -3.04 -8.14 -13.23
CA PHE A 79 -4.07 -8.30 -12.21
C PHE A 79 -5.24 -9.17 -12.72
N SER A 80 -5.56 -10.18 -11.93
CA SER A 80 -6.73 -11.03 -12.04
C SER A 80 -7.16 -11.42 -10.64
N GLY A 81 -8.42 -11.14 -10.27
CA GLY A 81 -8.93 -11.47 -8.94
C GLY A 81 -8.80 -12.97 -8.62
N ALA A 82 -9.22 -13.84 -9.54
CA ALA A 82 -9.15 -15.29 -9.36
C ALA A 82 -7.70 -15.77 -9.16
N ASN A 83 -6.77 -15.29 -10.00
CA ASN A 83 -5.35 -15.64 -9.84
C ASN A 83 -4.76 -15.09 -8.52
N MET A 84 -5.19 -13.90 -8.09
CA MET A 84 -4.76 -13.32 -6.82
C MET A 84 -5.21 -14.19 -5.63
N LEU A 85 -6.50 -14.60 -5.60
CA LEU A 85 -7.03 -15.45 -4.54
C LEU A 85 -6.29 -16.78 -4.49
N SER A 86 -6.06 -17.41 -5.65
CA SER A 86 -5.27 -18.64 -5.77
C SER A 86 -3.84 -18.46 -5.26
N LEU A 87 -3.15 -17.36 -5.64
CA LEU A 87 -1.78 -17.09 -5.18
C LEU A 87 -1.70 -16.84 -3.66
N ILE A 88 -2.69 -16.15 -3.07
CA ILE A 88 -2.72 -15.98 -1.62
C ILE A 88 -2.74 -17.33 -0.92
N GLU A 89 -3.56 -18.26 -1.41
CA GLU A 89 -3.69 -19.58 -0.85
C GLU A 89 -2.46 -20.47 -1.09
N THR A 90 -1.97 -20.54 -2.34
CA THR A 90 -0.88 -21.47 -2.73
C THR A 90 0.49 -21.01 -2.29
N GLU A 91 0.79 -19.72 -2.44
CA GLU A 91 2.09 -19.14 -2.08
C GLU A 91 2.12 -18.60 -0.64
N LYS A 92 1.02 -18.78 0.11
CA LYS A 92 0.88 -18.29 1.49
C LYS A 92 1.26 -16.82 1.64
N ILE A 93 0.72 -16.00 0.75
CA ILE A 93 0.96 -14.56 0.74
C ILE A 93 0.58 -13.95 2.08
N THR A 94 1.50 -13.17 2.66
CA THR A 94 1.29 -12.50 3.95
C THR A 94 0.99 -11.02 3.80
N SER A 95 1.43 -10.39 2.71
CA SER A 95 1.28 -8.95 2.51
C SER A 95 0.91 -8.59 1.07
N VAL A 96 0.00 -7.61 0.92
CA VAL A 96 -0.38 -7.06 -0.38
C VAL A 96 -0.74 -5.58 -0.30
N VAL A 97 -0.52 -4.85 -1.40
CA VAL A 97 -0.97 -3.47 -1.58
C VAL A 97 -2.02 -3.44 -2.68
N LEU A 98 -3.19 -2.89 -2.38
CA LEU A 98 -4.30 -2.80 -3.31
C LEU A 98 -4.85 -1.36 -3.40
N VAL A 99 -5.43 -1.04 -4.55
CA VAL A 99 -6.26 0.17 -4.68
C VAL A 99 -7.73 -0.17 -4.42
N PRO A 100 -8.58 0.79 -4.01
CA PRO A 100 -9.97 0.50 -3.65
C PRO A 100 -10.77 -0.23 -4.72
N THR A 101 -10.52 0.04 -6.01
CA THR A 101 -11.20 -0.65 -7.12
C THR A 101 -10.85 -2.13 -7.19
N MET A 102 -9.60 -2.51 -6.93
CA MET A 102 -9.18 -3.92 -6.87
C MET A 102 -9.85 -4.63 -5.69
N ILE A 103 -9.95 -3.96 -4.54
CA ILE A 103 -10.62 -4.48 -3.35
C ILE A 103 -12.11 -4.72 -3.65
N ALA A 104 -12.78 -3.75 -4.27
CA ALA A 104 -14.19 -3.89 -4.65
C ALA A 104 -14.40 -5.09 -5.59
N MET A 105 -13.54 -5.24 -6.61
CA MET A 105 -13.61 -6.38 -7.52
C MET A 105 -13.44 -7.72 -6.80
N LEU A 106 -12.49 -7.84 -5.88
CA LEU A 106 -12.26 -9.07 -5.11
C LEU A 106 -13.47 -9.45 -4.25
N LEU A 107 -14.03 -8.48 -3.54
CA LEU A 107 -15.18 -8.71 -2.64
C LEU A 107 -16.49 -9.03 -3.37
N GLU A 108 -16.60 -8.74 -4.68
CA GLU A 108 -17.74 -9.13 -5.52
C GLU A 108 -17.59 -10.54 -6.12
N MET A 109 -16.40 -11.14 -6.03
CA MET A 109 -16.17 -12.48 -6.59
C MET A 109 -16.81 -13.55 -5.71
N PRO A 110 -17.61 -14.46 -6.26
CA PRO A 110 -18.16 -15.57 -5.50
C PRO A 110 -17.09 -16.43 -4.85
N GLU A 111 -15.98 -16.65 -5.56
CA GLU A 111 -14.85 -17.48 -5.17
C GLU A 111 -14.06 -16.89 -3.98
N PHE A 112 -14.25 -15.62 -3.63
CA PHE A 112 -13.55 -14.98 -2.50
C PHE A 112 -13.67 -15.77 -1.19
N LYS A 113 -14.84 -16.42 -0.97
CA LYS A 113 -15.09 -17.21 0.24
C LYS A 113 -14.65 -18.68 0.12
N GLU A 114 -14.24 -19.09 -1.05
CA GLU A 114 -13.85 -20.48 -1.34
C GLU A 114 -12.35 -20.70 -1.10
N HIS A 115 -11.55 -19.60 -1.09
CA HIS A 115 -10.11 -19.65 -0.89
C HIS A 115 -9.71 -19.45 0.58
N ASP A 116 -8.65 -20.14 0.99
CA ASP A 116 -7.99 -19.91 2.28
C ASP A 116 -7.10 -18.66 2.22
N LEU A 117 -7.61 -17.55 2.76
CA LEU A 117 -6.91 -16.28 2.85
C LEU A 117 -6.27 -16.03 4.22
N SER A 118 -6.19 -17.05 5.08
CA SER A 118 -5.71 -16.92 6.48
C SER A 118 -4.25 -16.50 6.60
N SER A 119 -3.44 -16.76 5.58
CA SER A 119 -2.04 -16.31 5.52
C SER A 119 -1.90 -14.80 5.38
N LEU A 120 -2.91 -14.09 4.83
CA LEU A 120 -2.85 -12.66 4.54
C LEU A 120 -2.95 -11.84 5.84
N SER A 121 -1.81 -11.60 6.46
CA SER A 121 -1.70 -10.89 7.74
C SER A 121 -1.72 -9.36 7.59
N HIS A 122 -1.32 -8.83 6.43
CA HIS A 122 -1.25 -7.38 6.18
C HIS A 122 -1.81 -7.00 4.80
N LEU A 123 -2.70 -6.02 4.77
CA LEU A 123 -3.20 -5.41 3.53
C LEU A 123 -3.12 -3.90 3.65
N SER A 124 -2.32 -3.28 2.80
CA SER A 124 -2.30 -1.83 2.70
C SER A 124 -3.09 -1.34 1.48
N TYR A 125 -3.73 -0.19 1.61
CA TYR A 125 -4.51 0.41 0.54
C TYR A 125 -4.27 1.93 0.48
N GLY A 126 -4.49 2.53 -0.68
CA GLY A 126 -4.28 3.96 -0.91
C GLY A 126 -4.35 4.34 -2.38
N ALA A 127 -3.68 5.42 -2.74
CA ALA A 127 -3.64 6.02 -4.07
C ALA A 127 -5.00 6.54 -4.59
N ALA A 128 -6.11 6.26 -3.89
CA ALA A 128 -7.45 6.78 -4.15
C ALA A 128 -8.27 6.79 -2.85
N PRO A 129 -9.34 7.61 -2.75
CA PRO A 129 -10.24 7.60 -1.61
C PRO A 129 -10.87 6.22 -1.40
N MET A 130 -10.89 5.75 -0.15
CA MET A 130 -11.51 4.48 0.25
C MET A 130 -12.92 4.76 0.78
N PRO A 131 -13.99 4.27 0.13
CA PRO A 131 -15.34 4.36 0.66
C PRO A 131 -15.47 3.58 1.98
N GLU A 132 -16.09 4.20 2.99
CA GLU A 132 -16.24 3.59 4.33
C GLU A 132 -16.95 2.23 4.30
N ALA A 133 -18.03 2.13 3.51
CA ALA A 133 -18.76 0.88 3.37
C ALA A 133 -17.89 -0.24 2.77
N LEU A 134 -17.01 0.10 1.81
CA LEU A 134 -16.08 -0.84 1.21
C LEU A 134 -15.01 -1.27 2.22
N LEU A 135 -14.46 -0.31 2.99
CA LEU A 135 -13.50 -0.60 4.04
C LEU A 135 -14.09 -1.53 5.09
N ALA A 136 -15.29 -1.22 5.59
CA ALA A 136 -15.96 -2.05 6.59
C ALA A 136 -16.27 -3.47 6.07
N ARG A 137 -16.64 -3.61 4.79
CA ARG A 137 -16.82 -4.93 4.15
C ARG A 137 -15.51 -5.71 4.11
N LEU A 138 -14.43 -5.05 3.69
CA LEU A 138 -13.10 -5.67 3.61
C LEU A 138 -12.64 -6.15 4.98
N MET A 139 -12.72 -5.30 6.00
CA MET A 139 -12.26 -5.61 7.35
C MET A 139 -13.05 -6.78 7.96
N ARG A 140 -14.38 -6.84 7.74
CA ARG A 140 -15.20 -7.97 8.19
C ARG A 140 -14.94 -9.26 7.40
N ALA A 141 -14.56 -9.15 6.14
CA ALA A 141 -14.23 -10.30 5.30
C ALA A 141 -12.87 -10.91 5.63
N LEU A 142 -11.93 -10.10 6.16
CA LEU A 142 -10.58 -10.50 6.54
C LEU A 142 -10.27 -10.10 7.99
N PRO A 143 -10.97 -10.69 9.00
CA PRO A 143 -10.89 -10.22 10.38
C PRO A 143 -9.52 -10.40 11.05
N HIS A 144 -8.69 -11.30 10.53
CA HIS A 144 -7.34 -11.55 11.05
C HIS A 144 -6.27 -10.67 10.40
N THR A 145 -6.64 -9.91 9.35
CA THR A 145 -5.72 -9.06 8.61
C THR A 145 -5.59 -7.69 9.29
N LYS A 146 -4.37 -7.21 9.40
CA LYS A 146 -4.07 -5.83 9.77
C LYS A 146 -4.09 -4.97 8.52
N PHE A 147 -4.70 -3.81 8.62
CA PHE A 147 -4.85 -2.88 7.52
C PHE A 147 -3.99 -1.65 7.71
N ALA A 148 -3.60 -1.00 6.62
CA ALA A 148 -2.97 0.30 6.68
C ALA A 148 -3.41 1.17 5.50
N HIS A 149 -3.99 2.33 5.81
CA HIS A 149 -4.21 3.36 4.80
C HIS A 149 -2.89 4.06 4.51
N SER A 150 -2.54 4.21 3.24
CA SER A 150 -1.34 4.88 2.75
C SER A 150 -1.72 6.17 2.04
N TYR A 151 -1.15 7.29 2.45
CA TYR A 151 -1.25 8.56 1.73
C TYR A 151 0.13 9.02 1.27
N GLY A 152 0.17 9.49 0.04
CA GLY A 152 1.36 10.06 -0.58
C GLY A 152 1.21 10.17 -2.09
N MET A 153 2.25 10.64 -2.74
CA MET A 153 2.31 10.84 -4.19
C MET A 153 3.69 10.49 -4.72
N THR A 154 3.85 10.42 -6.01
CA THR A 154 5.16 10.11 -6.64
C THR A 154 6.23 11.10 -6.19
N GLU A 155 5.87 12.37 -6.09
CA GLU A 155 6.74 13.47 -5.69
C GLU A 155 7.21 13.39 -4.22
N THR A 156 6.57 12.54 -3.40
CA THR A 156 6.94 12.32 -1.98
C THR A 156 7.56 10.95 -1.72
N SER A 157 7.89 10.17 -2.74
CA SER A 157 8.73 8.95 -2.75
C SER A 157 8.20 7.63 -2.14
N PRO A 158 6.98 7.26 -2.10
CA PRO A 158 5.66 7.89 -2.16
C PRO A 158 5.01 8.21 -0.80
N LEU A 159 5.39 7.50 0.31
CA LEU A 159 4.64 7.49 1.56
C LEU A 159 4.92 8.73 2.42
N VAL A 160 3.87 9.45 2.77
CA VAL A 160 3.91 10.64 3.63
C VAL A 160 3.27 10.35 4.98
N SER A 161 2.10 9.69 4.95
CA SER A 161 1.38 9.34 6.18
C SER A 161 0.74 7.96 6.07
N THR A 162 0.50 7.35 7.22
CA THR A 162 -0.15 6.04 7.32
C THR A 162 -1.10 5.97 8.51
N LEU A 163 -2.15 5.18 8.36
CA LEU A 163 -3.09 4.82 9.42
C LEU A 163 -3.16 3.30 9.51
N PRO A 164 -2.38 2.66 10.39
CA PRO A 164 -2.58 1.26 10.73
C PRO A 164 -3.90 1.07 11.50
N HIS A 165 -4.66 0.02 11.18
CA HIS A 165 -5.94 -0.32 11.83
C HIS A 165 -6.29 -1.80 11.64
N SER A 166 -7.31 -2.26 12.35
CA SER A 166 -7.83 -3.62 12.32
C SER A 166 -9.36 -3.63 12.35
N VAL A 167 -9.98 -4.81 12.28
CA VAL A 167 -11.44 -4.94 12.34
C VAL A 167 -12.02 -4.38 13.64
N ASP A 168 -11.28 -4.42 14.74
CA ASP A 168 -11.69 -3.90 16.05
C ASP A 168 -11.89 -2.38 16.05
N ASP A 169 -11.28 -1.67 15.10
CA ASP A 169 -11.40 -0.22 14.98
C ASP A 169 -12.70 0.24 14.32
N LEU A 170 -13.50 -0.66 13.74
CA LEU A 170 -14.76 -0.31 13.09
C LEU A 170 -15.77 0.32 14.05
N ASP A 171 -15.87 -0.23 15.25
CA ASP A 171 -16.82 0.21 16.28
C ASP A 171 -16.08 0.77 17.51
N GLY A 172 -14.76 0.92 17.42
CA GLY A 172 -13.89 1.37 18.49
C GLY A 172 -13.66 2.90 18.50
N PRO A 173 -12.83 3.38 19.43
CA PRO A 173 -12.51 4.82 19.56
C PRO A 173 -11.77 5.38 18.34
N LEU A 174 -11.24 4.55 17.48
CA LEU A 174 -10.57 4.94 16.24
C LEU A 174 -11.50 5.00 15.02
N ALA A 175 -12.78 4.62 15.14
CA ALA A 175 -13.72 4.57 14.02
C ALA A 175 -13.76 5.89 13.22
N ALA A 176 -13.83 7.04 13.92
CA ALA A 176 -13.81 8.34 13.26
C ALA A 176 -12.49 8.65 12.53
N LYS A 177 -11.38 8.04 12.94
CA LYS A 177 -10.06 8.22 12.31
C LYS A 177 -9.89 7.41 11.03
N LEU A 178 -10.71 6.38 10.80
CA LEU A 178 -10.67 5.58 9.58
C LEU A 178 -10.91 6.41 8.30
N ARG A 179 -11.47 7.60 8.45
CA ARG A 179 -11.68 8.59 7.36
C ARG A 179 -10.44 9.45 7.07
N THR A 180 -9.41 9.35 7.89
CA THR A 180 -8.22 10.21 7.78
C THR A 180 -7.10 9.53 7.01
N ALA A 181 -6.10 10.31 6.60
CA ALA A 181 -4.85 9.79 6.04
C ALA A 181 -3.86 9.32 7.13
N GLY A 182 -4.28 9.31 8.39
CA GLY A 182 -3.45 8.90 9.51
C GLY A 182 -2.49 9.99 9.98
N ARG A 183 -1.28 9.58 10.34
CA ARG A 183 -0.22 10.46 10.85
C ARG A 183 1.01 10.38 9.96
N ALA A 184 1.83 11.42 10.00
CA ALA A 184 3.13 11.44 9.34
C ALA A 184 3.93 10.18 9.69
N VAL A 185 4.64 9.64 8.71
CA VAL A 185 5.63 8.59 8.96
C VAL A 185 6.85 9.20 9.66
N PHE A 186 7.72 8.33 10.16
CA PHE A 186 8.95 8.75 10.82
C PHE A 186 9.73 9.75 9.95
N ASP A 187 10.28 10.80 10.58
CA ASP A 187 11.12 11.83 9.93
C ASP A 187 10.42 12.59 8.77
N VAL A 188 9.09 12.70 8.83
CA VAL A 188 8.29 13.53 7.91
C VAL A 188 7.44 14.52 8.68
N ASP A 189 7.59 15.80 8.36
CA ASP A 189 6.75 16.87 8.88
C ASP A 189 5.62 17.19 7.91
N ILE A 190 4.39 17.25 8.42
CA ILE A 190 3.20 17.64 7.66
C ILE A 190 2.62 18.90 8.27
N ARG A 191 2.47 19.93 7.43
CA ARG A 191 1.79 21.17 7.79
C ARG A 191 0.55 21.37 6.93
N ILE A 192 -0.56 21.68 7.56
CA ILE A 192 -1.76 22.17 6.88
C ILE A 192 -1.69 23.69 6.87
N ALA A 193 -1.73 24.26 5.70
CA ALA A 193 -1.68 25.72 5.50
C ALA A 193 -2.88 26.17 4.64
N ASP A 194 -3.31 27.40 4.83
CA ASP A 194 -4.25 28.09 3.95
C ASP A 194 -3.49 28.74 2.77
N ALA A 195 -4.21 29.56 1.97
CA ALA A 195 -3.62 30.19 0.80
C ALA A 195 -2.53 31.22 1.16
N ASP A 196 -2.51 31.68 2.39
CA ASP A 196 -1.57 32.70 2.89
C ASP A 196 -0.37 32.08 3.63
N GLY A 197 -0.36 30.76 3.83
CA GLY A 197 0.76 29.93 4.36
C GLY A 197 0.72 29.63 5.84
#